data_b669c2b809fd7ec55f81271201973e49
#
_entry.id   b669c2b809fd7ec55f81271201973e49
#
_cell.length_a   1.000
_cell.length_b   1.000
_cell.length_c   1.000
_cell.angle_alpha   90.00
_cell.angle_beta   90.00
_cell.angle_gamma   90.00
#
_symmetry.space_group_name_H-M   'P 1'
#
loop_
_entity.id
_entity.type
_entity.pdbx_description
1 polymer ?
#
loop_
_entity_poly.entity_id
_entity_poly.type
_entity_poly.pdbx_seq_one_letter_code
_entity_poly.pdbx_strand_id
1 'polypeptide(L)'
;MMTTADLSLKFDPAYEKISRRFLENPLAAVQMGLIYVNPEGPNGEPIPAASGQDVRETFARMAMNDEETVALVAGGHTFGKAHGAGDPALVGPEPAGAPIEELGLGWKSSYGSGMAGDTIGSGIEGAWKPNPTKWDMGYLKVLFKYEWELLKSPAGAYIWLAKDVDEEDMVVDAFDPSKKHRPMMTTADLSLKFDPAYEKISRRFLENPDEFADAFARAWFKLTHRDMGPRSRYLGTEVPAEELIWQDPVPAVDHKLVDEQDIAALKGKILASGLSVSELVSTAWASASTFRGSDYRGGANGARIRLAPQKDWEVNQPAQLQKVLGTLEGIQKEFNSAQSGGKKVSLADLIVLGGSAAVEQAAKKAGFDVSVPFAPGRT
;
A
#
# COMPACT_ATOMS: atom_id res chain seq x y z
N MET A 1 -17.52 0.28 14.64
CA MET A 1 -18.35 1.43 14.19
C MET A 1 -18.35 1.42 12.68
N MET A 2 -19.48 1.21 12.02
CA MET A 2 -19.59 1.26 10.55
C MET A 2 -19.66 2.71 10.11
N THR A 3 -18.91 3.07 9.10
CA THR A 3 -18.96 4.40 8.48
C THR A 3 -20.12 4.48 7.48
N THR A 4 -20.45 5.68 7.02
CA THR A 4 -21.45 5.87 5.94
C THR A 4 -21.01 5.17 4.66
N ALA A 5 -19.70 5.10 4.40
CA ALA A 5 -19.14 4.38 3.26
C ALA A 5 -19.36 2.86 3.40
N ASP A 6 -19.17 2.29 4.58
CA ASP A 6 -19.42 0.87 4.84
C ASP A 6 -20.89 0.51 4.65
N LEU A 7 -21.80 1.39 5.06
CA LEU A 7 -23.24 1.21 4.85
C LEU A 7 -23.61 1.26 3.36
N SER A 8 -22.91 2.05 2.54
CA SER A 8 -23.16 2.10 1.11
C SER A 8 -22.89 0.76 0.41
N LEU A 9 -21.95 -0.04 0.91
CA LEU A 9 -21.67 -1.39 0.39
C LEU A 9 -22.88 -2.34 0.54
N LYS A 10 -23.76 -2.08 1.51
CA LYS A 10 -24.95 -2.89 1.76
C LYS A 10 -26.20 -2.33 1.08
N PHE A 11 -26.35 -1.02 1.02
CA PHE A 11 -27.61 -0.37 0.65
C PHE A 11 -27.62 0.21 -0.77
N ASP A 12 -26.45 0.38 -1.40
CA ASP A 12 -26.36 0.69 -2.83
C ASP A 12 -26.40 -0.63 -3.62
N PRO A 13 -27.38 -0.81 -4.54
CA PRO A 13 -27.54 -2.07 -5.27
C PRO A 13 -26.34 -2.47 -6.12
N ALA A 14 -25.56 -1.50 -6.60
CA ALA A 14 -24.35 -1.77 -7.38
C ALA A 14 -23.22 -2.28 -6.45
N TYR A 15 -23.04 -1.63 -5.32
CA TYR A 15 -22.03 -2.05 -4.33
C TYR A 15 -22.42 -3.34 -3.62
N GLU A 16 -23.70 -3.55 -3.31
CA GLU A 16 -24.16 -4.82 -2.73
C GLU A 16 -23.86 -6.00 -3.66
N LYS A 17 -24.12 -5.86 -4.94
CA LYS A 17 -23.81 -6.89 -5.95
C LYS A 17 -22.30 -7.21 -5.99
N ILE A 18 -21.45 -6.20 -5.91
CA ILE A 18 -19.99 -6.37 -5.87
C ILE A 18 -19.57 -7.07 -4.57
N SER A 19 -20.07 -6.59 -3.43
CA SER A 19 -19.76 -7.15 -2.11
C SER A 19 -20.18 -8.62 -1.99
N ARG A 20 -21.36 -8.99 -2.49
CA ARG A 20 -21.80 -10.39 -2.54
C ARG A 20 -20.88 -11.25 -3.42
N ARG A 21 -20.42 -10.72 -4.56
CA ARG A 21 -19.48 -11.42 -5.43
C ARG A 21 -18.15 -11.74 -4.71
N PHE A 22 -17.67 -10.88 -3.82
CA PHE A 22 -16.49 -11.16 -3.00
C PHE A 22 -16.74 -12.27 -1.98
N LEU A 23 -17.89 -12.28 -1.34
CA LEU A 23 -18.27 -13.33 -0.40
C LEU A 23 -18.42 -14.71 -1.07
N GLU A 24 -18.92 -14.71 -2.30
CA GLU A 24 -19.15 -15.93 -3.07
C GLU A 24 -17.92 -16.44 -3.81
N ASN A 25 -16.97 -15.55 -4.11
CA ASN A 25 -15.76 -15.88 -4.85
C ASN A 25 -14.56 -15.05 -4.36
N PRO A 26 -13.76 -15.58 -3.43
CA PRO A 26 -12.55 -14.89 -2.95
C PRO A 26 -11.55 -14.51 -4.05
N LEU A 27 -11.52 -15.26 -5.17
CA LEU A 27 -10.68 -14.91 -6.32
C LEU A 27 -11.08 -13.59 -6.98
N ALA A 28 -12.34 -13.15 -6.81
CA ALA A 28 -12.78 -11.85 -7.29
C ALA A 28 -12.01 -10.70 -6.62
N ALA A 29 -11.53 -10.89 -5.40
CA ALA A 29 -10.71 -9.91 -4.69
C ALA A 29 -9.38 -9.65 -5.43
N VAL A 30 -8.69 -10.70 -5.88
CA VAL A 30 -7.44 -10.57 -6.67
C VAL A 30 -7.71 -9.88 -8.00
N GLN A 31 -8.77 -10.28 -8.71
CA GLN A 31 -9.15 -9.67 -10.00
C GLN A 31 -9.49 -8.18 -9.88
N MET A 32 -10.00 -7.76 -8.74
CA MET A 32 -10.29 -6.35 -8.44
C MET A 32 -9.07 -5.56 -7.96
N GLY A 33 -7.88 -6.18 -7.89
CA GLY A 33 -6.64 -5.53 -7.47
C GLY A 33 -6.44 -5.43 -5.97
N LEU A 34 -7.19 -6.15 -5.17
CA LEU A 34 -6.95 -6.26 -3.73
C LEU A 34 -5.67 -7.06 -3.46
N ILE A 35 -5.02 -6.76 -2.32
CA ILE A 35 -3.80 -7.44 -1.88
C ILE A 35 -4.18 -8.82 -1.33
N TYR A 36 -3.92 -9.85 -2.12
CA TYR A 36 -4.17 -11.24 -1.72
C TYR A 36 -3.29 -12.18 -2.53
N VAL A 37 -2.61 -13.07 -1.84
CA VAL A 37 -1.88 -14.19 -2.45
C VAL A 37 -2.45 -15.48 -1.86
N ASN A 38 -2.95 -16.36 -2.71
CA ASN A 38 -3.36 -17.68 -2.25
C ASN A 38 -2.11 -18.51 -1.92
N PRO A 39 -1.89 -18.90 -0.65
CA PRO A 39 -0.72 -19.66 -0.26
C PRO A 39 -0.65 -21.05 -0.90
N GLU A 40 -1.79 -21.59 -1.33
CA GLU A 40 -1.87 -22.85 -2.05
C GLU A 40 -1.54 -22.72 -3.55
N GLY A 41 -1.39 -21.51 -4.06
CA GLY A 41 -1.19 -21.15 -5.47
C GLY A 41 -2.43 -20.51 -6.11
N PRO A 42 -2.29 -19.85 -7.28
CA PRO A 42 -3.42 -19.25 -7.99
C PRO A 42 -4.52 -20.27 -8.28
N ASN A 43 -5.77 -19.92 -7.95
CA ASN A 43 -6.94 -20.78 -8.04
C ASN A 43 -6.88 -22.06 -7.19
N GLY A 44 -6.00 -22.13 -6.18
CA GLY A 44 -5.77 -23.33 -5.38
C GLY A 44 -4.92 -24.39 -6.11
N GLU A 45 -4.26 -24.04 -7.20
CA GLU A 45 -3.38 -24.93 -7.95
C GLU A 45 -1.96 -24.83 -7.39
N PRO A 46 -1.40 -25.94 -6.85
CA PRO A 46 -0.11 -25.91 -6.15
C PRO A 46 1.09 -25.89 -7.13
N ILE A 47 1.17 -24.85 -7.96
CA ILE A 47 2.21 -24.65 -8.98
C ILE A 47 3.10 -23.47 -8.57
N PRO A 48 4.33 -23.70 -8.03
CA PRO A 48 5.20 -22.62 -7.54
C PRO A 48 5.53 -21.53 -8.56
N ALA A 49 5.75 -21.90 -9.83
CA ALA A 49 6.04 -20.92 -10.89
C ALA A 49 4.86 -19.98 -11.15
N ALA A 50 3.64 -20.50 -11.17
CA ALA A 50 2.43 -19.68 -11.32
C ALA A 50 2.22 -18.79 -10.08
N SER A 51 2.51 -19.31 -8.89
CA SER A 51 2.44 -18.55 -7.65
C SER A 51 3.45 -17.40 -7.64
N GLY A 52 4.64 -17.58 -8.21
CA GLY A 52 5.65 -16.50 -8.32
C GLY A 52 5.15 -15.29 -9.11
N GLN A 53 4.39 -15.53 -10.18
CA GLN A 53 3.77 -14.44 -10.93
C GLN A 53 2.69 -13.72 -10.12
N ASP A 54 1.81 -14.46 -9.45
CA ASP A 54 0.73 -13.92 -8.62
C ASP A 54 1.28 -13.09 -7.44
N VAL A 55 2.32 -13.61 -6.75
CA VAL A 55 3.05 -12.90 -5.70
C VAL A 55 3.62 -11.58 -6.24
N ARG A 56 4.31 -11.62 -7.38
CA ARG A 56 4.91 -10.42 -7.99
C ARG A 56 3.88 -9.36 -8.34
N GLU A 57 2.78 -9.73 -8.98
CA GLU A 57 1.71 -8.81 -9.33
C GLU A 57 1.07 -8.20 -8.09
N THR A 58 0.81 -9.00 -7.07
CA THR A 58 0.20 -8.53 -5.83
C THR A 58 1.11 -7.57 -5.07
N PHE A 59 2.38 -7.91 -4.91
CA PHE A 59 3.35 -7.04 -4.23
C PHE A 59 3.69 -5.78 -5.05
N ALA A 60 3.68 -5.85 -6.39
CA ALA A 60 3.84 -4.67 -7.24
C ALA A 60 2.73 -3.62 -7.03
N ARG A 61 1.49 -4.05 -6.71
CA ARG A 61 0.40 -3.13 -6.33
C ARG A 61 0.68 -2.39 -5.02
N MET A 62 1.50 -2.96 -4.15
CA MET A 62 2.03 -2.28 -2.96
C MET A 62 3.29 -1.46 -3.25
N ALA A 63 3.66 -1.29 -4.52
CA ALA A 63 4.91 -0.68 -4.97
C ALA A 63 6.17 -1.39 -4.43
N MET A 64 6.08 -2.71 -4.19
CA MET A 64 7.20 -3.55 -3.79
C MET A 64 7.85 -4.19 -5.02
N ASN A 65 9.17 -4.10 -5.11
CA ASN A 65 9.95 -4.81 -6.13
C ASN A 65 10.24 -6.26 -5.71
N ASP A 66 10.91 -7.03 -6.57
CA ASP A 66 11.20 -8.45 -6.31
C ASP A 66 12.10 -8.63 -5.08
N GLU A 67 13.04 -7.73 -4.82
CA GLU A 67 13.92 -7.79 -3.65
C GLU A 67 13.16 -7.54 -2.35
N GLU A 68 12.34 -6.50 -2.30
CA GLU A 68 11.46 -6.21 -1.18
C GLU A 68 10.47 -7.34 -0.93
N THR A 69 9.95 -7.96 -2.00
CA THR A 69 9.02 -9.09 -1.94
C THR A 69 9.68 -10.32 -1.32
N VAL A 70 10.84 -10.73 -1.82
CA VAL A 70 11.60 -11.87 -1.28
C VAL A 70 11.99 -11.61 0.18
N ALA A 71 12.47 -10.40 0.49
CA ALA A 71 12.84 -10.02 1.85
C ALA A 71 11.65 -10.12 2.81
N LEU A 72 10.46 -9.62 2.42
CA LEU A 72 9.25 -9.68 3.25
C LEU A 72 8.76 -11.10 3.47
N VAL A 73 8.70 -11.92 2.43
CA VAL A 73 8.24 -13.32 2.56
C VAL A 73 9.21 -14.11 3.42
N ALA A 74 10.50 -14.14 3.07
CA ALA A 74 11.51 -14.91 3.81
C ALA A 74 11.71 -14.39 5.25
N GLY A 75 11.71 -13.07 5.44
CA GLY A 75 11.86 -12.46 6.76
C GLY A 75 10.62 -12.61 7.64
N GLY A 76 9.42 -12.48 7.07
CA GLY A 76 8.16 -12.69 7.77
C GLY A 76 7.99 -14.15 8.21
N HIS A 77 8.22 -15.10 7.31
CA HIS A 77 8.09 -16.53 7.58
C HIS A 77 9.26 -17.11 8.41
N THR A 78 10.23 -16.26 8.75
CA THR A 78 11.23 -16.59 9.80
C THR A 78 10.59 -16.73 11.19
N PHE A 79 9.37 -16.16 11.36
CA PHE A 79 8.63 -16.18 12.63
C PHE A 79 7.30 -16.91 12.52
N GLY A 80 6.94 -17.59 13.62
CA GLY A 80 5.62 -18.16 13.81
C GLY A 80 5.37 -19.48 13.08
N LYS A 81 4.12 -19.89 13.13
CA LYS A 81 3.58 -21.04 12.41
C LYS A 81 2.16 -20.72 11.90
N ALA A 82 1.73 -21.45 10.89
CA ALA A 82 0.34 -21.48 10.46
C ALA A 82 -0.43 -22.59 11.20
N HIS A 83 -1.76 -22.44 11.28
CA HIS A 83 -2.66 -23.33 12.02
C HIS A 83 -3.76 -23.88 11.13
N GLY A 84 -3.82 -25.21 11.05
CA GLY A 84 -4.80 -25.96 10.28
C GLY A 84 -4.99 -27.35 10.88
N ALA A 85 -5.21 -27.41 12.21
CA ALA A 85 -5.16 -28.65 13.01
C ALA A 85 -6.30 -29.63 12.73
N GLY A 86 -7.39 -29.22 12.10
CA GLY A 86 -8.56 -30.08 11.87
C GLY A 86 -9.49 -29.57 10.79
N ASP A 87 -10.68 -30.18 10.67
CA ASP A 87 -11.67 -29.89 9.64
C ASP A 87 -12.09 -28.42 9.66
N PRO A 88 -11.96 -27.67 8.54
CA PRO A 88 -12.34 -26.28 8.44
C PRO A 88 -13.86 -26.05 8.65
N ALA A 89 -14.71 -27.06 8.50
CA ALA A 89 -16.12 -26.98 8.82
C ALA A 89 -16.40 -26.72 10.32
N LEU A 90 -15.40 -26.95 11.17
CA LEU A 90 -15.47 -26.67 12.62
C LEU A 90 -15.06 -25.25 13.00
N VAL A 91 -14.61 -24.44 12.03
CA VAL A 91 -14.29 -23.03 12.24
C VAL A 91 -15.57 -22.22 12.40
N GLY A 92 -15.60 -21.36 13.40
CA GLY A 92 -16.69 -20.43 13.66
C GLY A 92 -16.73 -19.24 12.70
N PRO A 93 -17.58 -18.25 13.00
CA PRO A 93 -17.73 -17.08 12.14
C PRO A 93 -16.43 -16.29 12.03
N GLU A 94 -16.31 -15.57 10.93
CA GLU A 94 -15.18 -14.67 10.65
C GLU A 94 -15.08 -13.60 11.76
N PRO A 95 -13.86 -13.31 12.28
CA PRO A 95 -13.68 -12.42 13.44
C PRO A 95 -14.29 -11.03 13.30
N ALA A 96 -14.30 -10.45 12.10
CA ALA A 96 -14.91 -9.14 11.85
C ALA A 96 -16.46 -9.18 11.91
N GLY A 97 -17.05 -10.35 11.69
CA GLY A 97 -18.49 -10.58 11.82
C GLY A 97 -18.92 -11.16 13.16
N ALA A 98 -18.00 -11.38 14.08
CA ALA A 98 -18.26 -11.94 15.40
C ALA A 98 -18.98 -10.93 16.32
N PRO A 99 -19.61 -11.39 17.45
CA PRO A 99 -20.07 -10.50 18.50
C PRO A 99 -19.01 -9.54 18.99
N ILE A 100 -19.42 -8.35 19.43
CA ILE A 100 -18.50 -7.25 19.75
C ILE A 100 -17.43 -7.60 20.79
N GLU A 101 -17.77 -8.47 21.74
CA GLU A 101 -16.88 -8.98 22.77
C GLU A 101 -15.82 -9.96 22.23
N GLU A 102 -15.97 -10.41 21.00
CA GLU A 102 -15.09 -11.37 20.34
C GLU A 102 -14.35 -10.78 19.13
N LEU A 103 -14.68 -9.55 18.74
CA LEU A 103 -14.04 -8.88 17.62
C LEU A 103 -12.52 -8.79 17.80
N GLY A 104 -11.78 -9.26 16.78
CA GLY A 104 -10.33 -9.20 16.77
C GLY A 104 -9.62 -10.29 17.58
N LEU A 105 -10.35 -11.24 18.19
CA LEU A 105 -9.75 -12.34 18.97
C LEU A 105 -9.37 -13.57 18.11
N GLY A 106 -9.52 -13.50 16.79
CA GLY A 106 -9.27 -14.61 15.87
C GLY A 106 -10.48 -15.50 15.67
N TRP A 107 -10.33 -16.53 14.85
CA TRP A 107 -11.41 -17.50 14.59
C TRP A 107 -11.60 -18.44 15.77
N LYS A 108 -12.81 -18.60 16.21
CA LYS A 108 -13.20 -19.69 17.09
C LYS A 108 -13.29 -20.99 16.33
N SER A 109 -12.99 -22.11 17.00
CA SER A 109 -13.12 -23.45 16.46
C SER A 109 -13.75 -24.37 17.51
N SER A 110 -14.58 -25.29 17.07
CA SER A 110 -15.12 -26.38 17.90
C SER A 110 -14.26 -27.65 17.81
N TYR A 111 -13.13 -27.60 17.12
CA TYR A 111 -12.17 -28.72 17.04
C TYR A 111 -11.40 -28.81 18.35
N GLY A 112 -11.46 -29.96 19.02
CA GLY A 112 -10.77 -30.20 20.28
C GLY A 112 -11.04 -29.11 21.33
N SER A 113 -9.98 -28.49 21.83
CA SER A 113 -10.07 -27.35 22.76
C SER A 113 -10.37 -26.01 22.07
N GLY A 114 -10.28 -25.94 20.75
CA GLY A 114 -10.35 -24.70 19.96
C GLY A 114 -9.15 -23.76 20.11
N MET A 115 -8.13 -24.17 20.87
CA MET A 115 -6.96 -23.36 21.23
C MET A 115 -5.67 -24.15 21.08
N ALA A 116 -4.53 -23.48 21.16
CA ALA A 116 -3.19 -24.09 21.15
C ALA A 116 -3.01 -25.02 19.95
N GLY A 117 -2.66 -26.29 20.18
CA GLY A 117 -2.51 -27.30 19.14
C GLY A 117 -3.76 -27.65 18.35
N ASP A 118 -4.95 -27.27 18.84
CA ASP A 118 -6.23 -27.51 18.18
C ASP A 118 -6.73 -26.28 17.36
N THR A 119 -5.87 -25.26 17.20
CA THR A 119 -6.26 -24.04 16.46
C THR A 119 -6.42 -24.32 14.98
N ILE A 120 -7.50 -23.79 14.39
CA ILE A 120 -7.70 -23.73 12.95
C ILE A 120 -7.80 -22.25 12.56
N GLY A 121 -6.86 -21.80 11.73
CA GLY A 121 -6.84 -20.43 11.21
C GLY A 121 -6.90 -20.44 9.68
N SER A 122 -5.76 -20.34 9.01
CA SER A 122 -5.67 -20.35 7.55
C SER A 122 -5.95 -21.70 6.89
N GLY A 123 -5.99 -22.77 7.65
CA GLY A 123 -6.01 -24.15 7.11
C GLY A 123 -4.64 -24.72 6.74
N ILE A 124 -3.64 -23.87 6.52
CA ILE A 124 -2.23 -24.25 6.41
C ILE A 124 -1.74 -24.72 7.78
N GLU A 125 -0.98 -25.80 7.85
CA GLU A 125 -0.43 -26.30 9.11
C GLU A 125 1.07 -26.45 9.05
N GLY A 126 1.79 -25.89 10.04
CA GLY A 126 3.23 -26.07 10.20
C GLY A 126 4.01 -24.79 10.36
N ALA A 127 5.31 -24.94 10.59
CA ALA A 127 6.27 -23.85 10.66
C ALA A 127 7.35 -24.04 9.59
N TRP A 128 7.93 -22.93 9.16
CA TRP A 128 8.85 -22.89 8.02
C TRP A 128 10.28 -23.33 8.37
N LYS A 129 10.64 -23.27 9.66
CA LYS A 129 12.02 -23.54 10.11
C LYS A 129 12.07 -24.00 11.57
N PRO A 130 13.22 -24.55 12.03
CA PRO A 130 13.38 -25.13 13.38
C PRO A 130 13.16 -24.14 14.54
N ASN A 131 13.55 -22.87 14.35
CA ASN A 131 13.50 -21.85 15.40
C ASN A 131 12.50 -20.73 15.05
N PRO A 132 11.17 -20.96 15.11
CA PRO A 132 10.17 -20.01 14.60
C PRO A 132 9.96 -18.77 15.47
N THR A 133 10.71 -18.62 16.55
CA THR A 133 10.67 -17.44 17.44
C THR A 133 11.94 -16.59 17.37
N LYS A 134 12.86 -16.91 16.45
CA LYS A 134 14.16 -16.26 16.35
C LYS A 134 14.40 -15.74 14.94
N TRP A 135 14.99 -14.56 14.82
CA TRP A 135 15.60 -14.13 13.58
C TRP A 135 16.88 -14.94 13.32
N ASP A 136 16.90 -15.68 12.24
CA ASP A 136 18.06 -16.41 11.73
C ASP A 136 17.87 -16.77 10.24
N MET A 137 18.87 -17.40 9.63
CA MET A 137 18.85 -17.81 8.23
C MET A 137 18.12 -19.14 7.97
N GLY A 138 17.43 -19.68 8.98
CA GLY A 138 16.81 -21.01 8.93
C GLY A 138 15.83 -21.19 7.80
N TYR A 139 15.00 -20.17 7.51
CA TYR A 139 14.04 -20.22 6.42
C TYR A 139 14.72 -20.46 5.05
N LEU A 140 15.67 -19.62 4.67
CA LEU A 140 16.39 -19.76 3.39
C LEU A 140 17.24 -21.04 3.34
N LYS A 141 17.87 -21.43 4.46
CA LYS A 141 18.63 -22.67 4.55
C LYS A 141 17.75 -23.88 4.26
N VAL A 142 16.63 -23.99 4.95
CA VAL A 142 15.68 -25.10 4.80
C VAL A 142 15.06 -25.10 3.39
N LEU A 143 14.69 -23.93 2.85
CA LEU A 143 14.12 -23.80 1.51
C LEU A 143 15.03 -24.42 0.43
N PHE A 144 16.33 -24.20 0.51
CA PHE A 144 17.30 -24.69 -0.50
C PHE A 144 17.91 -26.04 -0.16
N LYS A 145 17.96 -26.44 1.10
CA LYS A 145 18.57 -27.71 1.53
C LYS A 145 17.74 -28.92 1.12
N TYR A 146 16.39 -28.80 1.18
CA TYR A 146 15.50 -29.94 1.02
C TYR A 146 14.75 -29.95 -0.31
N GLU A 147 14.37 -31.18 -0.73
CA GLU A 147 13.30 -31.39 -1.68
C GLU A 147 11.95 -31.37 -0.97
N TRP A 148 10.89 -31.05 -1.70
CA TRP A 148 9.58 -30.77 -1.13
C TRP A 148 8.53 -31.74 -1.65
N GLU A 149 7.67 -32.22 -0.78
CA GLU A 149 6.58 -33.15 -1.03
C GLU A 149 5.24 -32.46 -0.83
N LEU A 150 4.40 -32.48 -1.87
CA LEU A 150 3.06 -31.90 -1.80
C LEU A 150 2.13 -32.82 -1.02
N LEU A 151 1.54 -32.31 0.04
CA LEU A 151 0.60 -33.01 0.91
C LEU A 151 -0.61 -32.11 1.23
N LYS A 152 -1.53 -32.64 2.01
CA LYS A 152 -2.61 -31.86 2.60
C LYS A 152 -2.45 -31.75 4.12
N SER A 153 -2.74 -30.57 4.65
CA SER A 153 -2.87 -30.34 6.07
C SER A 153 -4.09 -31.10 6.64
N PRO A 154 -4.23 -31.25 7.93
CA PRO A 154 -5.46 -31.79 8.54
C PRO A 154 -6.72 -30.99 8.17
N ALA A 155 -6.61 -29.71 7.88
CA ALA A 155 -7.68 -28.85 7.37
C ALA A 155 -7.93 -28.98 5.85
N GLY A 156 -7.17 -29.81 5.16
CA GLY A 156 -7.34 -30.08 3.72
C GLY A 156 -6.63 -29.12 2.77
N ALA A 157 -5.94 -28.09 3.29
CA ALA A 157 -5.15 -27.17 2.48
C ALA A 157 -3.86 -27.82 1.95
N TYR A 158 -3.44 -27.44 0.74
CA TYR A 158 -2.16 -27.89 0.19
C TYR A 158 -0.99 -27.27 0.95
N ILE A 159 -0.07 -28.10 1.36
CA ILE A 159 1.20 -27.75 2.00
C ILE A 159 2.34 -28.55 1.40
N TRP A 160 3.55 -28.03 1.50
CA TRP A 160 4.76 -28.73 1.08
C TRP A 160 5.61 -29.04 2.30
N LEU A 161 5.88 -30.32 2.55
CA LEU A 161 6.75 -30.74 3.64
C LEU A 161 8.12 -31.14 3.11
N ALA A 162 9.17 -30.76 3.85
CA ALA A 162 10.54 -31.14 3.53
C ALA A 162 10.70 -32.67 3.58
N LYS A 163 11.46 -33.27 2.61
CA LYS A 163 11.75 -34.70 2.54
C LYS A 163 13.06 -34.99 3.26
N ASP A 164 13.17 -36.16 3.86
CA ASP A 164 14.39 -36.70 4.44
C ASP A 164 15.11 -35.70 5.38
N VAL A 165 14.33 -35.12 6.29
CA VAL A 165 14.77 -33.99 7.16
C VAL A 165 15.74 -34.48 8.22
N ASP A 166 16.87 -33.82 8.32
CA ASP A 166 17.84 -34.04 9.40
C ASP A 166 17.20 -33.69 10.76
N GLU A 167 17.57 -34.39 11.81
CA GLU A 167 17.00 -34.23 13.16
C GLU A 167 17.14 -32.80 13.69
N GLU A 168 18.24 -32.12 13.35
CA GLU A 168 18.51 -30.73 13.74
C GLU A 168 17.60 -29.71 13.08
N ASP A 169 17.02 -30.05 11.91
CA ASP A 169 16.12 -29.19 11.16
C ASP A 169 14.63 -29.51 11.42
N MET A 170 14.35 -30.48 12.28
CA MET A 170 12.97 -30.76 12.72
C MET A 170 12.45 -29.63 13.62
N VAL A 171 11.21 -29.26 13.41
CA VAL A 171 10.52 -28.21 14.19
C VAL A 171 9.92 -28.82 15.45
N VAL A 172 10.30 -28.35 16.61
CA VAL A 172 9.68 -28.72 17.88
C VAL A 172 8.25 -28.15 17.91
N ASP A 173 7.28 -28.99 18.29
CA ASP A 173 5.89 -28.55 18.42
C ASP A 173 5.76 -27.39 19.44
N ALA A 174 4.96 -26.38 19.09
CA ALA A 174 4.83 -25.17 19.91
C ALA A 174 4.15 -25.42 21.27
N PHE A 175 3.40 -26.50 21.40
CA PHE A 175 2.56 -26.80 22.56
C PHE A 175 2.92 -28.11 23.25
N ASP A 176 3.65 -29.01 22.55
CA ASP A 176 4.11 -30.29 23.08
C ASP A 176 5.59 -30.52 22.70
N PRO A 177 6.54 -30.17 23.57
CA PRO A 177 7.98 -30.30 23.27
C PRO A 177 8.46 -31.73 22.99
N SER A 178 7.65 -32.74 23.28
CA SER A 178 7.97 -34.15 22.96
C SER A 178 7.75 -34.50 21.49
N LYS A 179 7.04 -33.65 20.75
CA LYS A 179 6.73 -33.82 19.33
C LYS A 179 7.60 -32.95 18.45
N LYS A 180 7.90 -33.48 17.27
CA LYS A 180 8.63 -32.77 16.23
C LYS A 180 7.91 -32.93 14.88
N HIS A 181 8.01 -31.88 14.08
CA HIS A 181 7.38 -31.81 12.76
C HIS A 181 8.42 -31.49 11.69
N ARG A 182 8.18 -31.93 10.48
CA ARG A 182 8.96 -31.49 9.32
C ARG A 182 8.70 -30.02 9.01
N PRO A 183 9.71 -29.23 8.60
CA PRO A 183 9.48 -27.90 8.07
C PRO A 183 8.47 -27.89 6.93
N MET A 184 7.66 -26.85 6.89
CA MET A 184 6.59 -26.68 5.90
C MET A 184 6.85 -25.41 5.06
N MET A 185 6.52 -25.48 3.77
CA MET A 185 6.42 -24.34 2.86
C MET A 185 5.02 -24.30 2.23
N THR A 186 4.56 -23.11 1.93
CA THR A 186 3.41 -22.89 1.06
C THR A 186 3.85 -22.95 -0.41
N THR A 187 2.91 -23.03 -1.34
CA THR A 187 3.23 -22.93 -2.78
C THR A 187 3.83 -21.56 -3.10
N ALA A 188 3.37 -20.50 -2.41
CA ALA A 188 3.94 -19.17 -2.52
C ALA A 188 5.39 -19.09 -2.03
N ASP A 189 5.73 -19.76 -0.93
CA ASP A 189 7.13 -19.87 -0.47
C ASP A 189 8.03 -20.54 -1.49
N LEU A 190 7.57 -21.64 -2.08
CA LEU A 190 8.36 -22.36 -3.07
C LEU A 190 8.62 -21.53 -4.34
N SER A 191 7.84 -20.49 -4.61
CA SER A 191 8.15 -19.55 -5.69
C SER A 191 9.51 -18.88 -5.50
N LEU A 192 9.96 -18.67 -4.26
CA LEU A 192 11.26 -18.10 -3.95
C LEU A 192 12.44 -19.01 -4.33
N LYS A 193 12.18 -20.30 -4.53
CA LYS A 193 13.16 -21.31 -5.03
C LYS A 193 13.03 -21.54 -6.53
N PHE A 194 11.80 -21.48 -7.09
CA PHE A 194 11.51 -21.94 -8.45
C PHE A 194 11.24 -20.81 -9.47
N ASP A 195 10.94 -19.58 -9.04
CA ASP A 195 10.94 -18.42 -9.95
C ASP A 195 12.38 -17.93 -10.14
N PRO A 196 12.89 -17.83 -11.40
CA PRO A 196 14.30 -17.52 -11.63
C PRO A 196 14.76 -16.16 -11.11
N ALA A 197 13.87 -15.18 -11.04
CA ALA A 197 14.21 -13.86 -10.49
C ALA A 197 14.28 -13.90 -8.96
N TYR A 198 13.30 -14.55 -8.33
CA TYR A 198 13.28 -14.72 -6.88
C TYR A 198 14.39 -15.63 -6.38
N GLU A 199 14.66 -16.74 -7.07
CA GLU A 199 15.75 -17.67 -6.70
C GLU A 199 17.10 -16.94 -6.59
N LYS A 200 17.41 -16.12 -7.58
CA LYS A 200 18.66 -15.34 -7.59
C LYS A 200 18.79 -14.43 -6.37
N ILE A 201 17.70 -13.77 -5.99
CA ILE A 201 17.66 -12.89 -4.80
C ILE A 201 17.75 -13.71 -3.53
N SER A 202 17.01 -14.79 -3.43
CA SER A 202 16.97 -15.69 -2.27
C SER A 202 18.33 -16.32 -1.98
N ARG A 203 19.06 -16.75 -3.02
CA ARG A 203 20.44 -17.28 -2.87
C ARG A 203 21.42 -16.20 -2.44
N ARG A 204 21.33 -14.98 -3.02
CA ARG A 204 22.15 -13.86 -2.59
C ARG A 204 21.93 -13.55 -1.10
N PHE A 205 20.69 -13.51 -0.64
CA PHE A 205 20.38 -13.31 0.77
C PHE A 205 20.86 -14.44 1.66
N LEU A 206 20.79 -15.69 1.20
CA LEU A 206 21.34 -16.83 1.93
C LEU A 206 22.87 -16.71 2.14
N GLU A 207 23.58 -16.20 1.14
CA GLU A 207 25.03 -16.00 1.17
C GLU A 207 25.43 -14.73 1.94
N ASN A 208 24.52 -13.74 2.06
CA ASN A 208 24.77 -12.43 2.66
C ASN A 208 23.71 -12.09 3.74
N PRO A 209 23.82 -12.67 4.97
CA PRO A 209 22.81 -12.50 6.01
C PRO A 209 22.55 -11.05 6.44
N ASP A 210 23.58 -10.20 6.44
CA ASP A 210 23.44 -8.79 6.82
C ASP A 210 22.67 -8.00 5.76
N GLU A 211 22.87 -8.32 4.46
CA GLU A 211 22.11 -7.74 3.37
C GLU A 211 20.62 -8.14 3.47
N PHE A 212 20.35 -9.40 3.79
CA PHE A 212 18.99 -9.87 4.02
C PHE A 212 18.32 -9.15 5.19
N ALA A 213 19.04 -8.96 6.30
CA ALA A 213 18.51 -8.26 7.46
C ALA A 213 18.14 -6.80 7.15
N ASP A 214 19.02 -6.07 6.45
CA ASP A 214 18.75 -4.69 6.03
C ASP A 214 17.58 -4.62 5.03
N ALA A 215 17.56 -5.50 4.03
CA ALA A 215 16.49 -5.57 3.05
C ALA A 215 15.13 -5.85 3.70
N PHE A 216 15.08 -6.79 4.66
CA PHE A 216 13.86 -7.06 5.42
C PHE A 216 13.42 -5.88 6.27
N ALA A 217 14.33 -5.25 7.00
CA ALA A 217 14.01 -4.09 7.84
C ALA A 217 13.44 -2.94 7.00
N ARG A 218 14.04 -2.65 5.84
CA ARG A 218 13.55 -1.62 4.90
C ARG A 218 12.20 -1.96 4.29
N ALA A 219 12.03 -3.19 3.84
CA ALA A 219 10.77 -3.66 3.26
C ALA A 219 9.63 -3.69 4.29
N TRP A 220 9.91 -4.13 5.52
CA TRP A 220 8.97 -4.10 6.62
C TRP A 220 8.59 -2.67 7.03
N PHE A 221 9.55 -1.77 7.10
CA PHE A 221 9.30 -0.36 7.35
C PHE A 221 8.39 0.24 6.27
N LYS A 222 8.68 -0.02 4.99
CA LYS A 222 7.83 0.40 3.88
C LYS A 222 6.42 -0.17 3.98
N LEU A 223 6.27 -1.48 4.22
CA LEU A 223 4.98 -2.13 4.36
C LEU A 223 4.11 -1.49 5.45
N THR A 224 4.69 -1.23 6.61
CA THR A 224 3.96 -0.75 7.79
C THR A 224 3.74 0.77 7.81
N HIS A 225 4.49 1.56 7.05
CA HIS A 225 4.47 3.03 7.11
C HIS A 225 4.05 3.71 5.80
N ARG A 226 3.97 2.99 4.68
CA ARG A 226 3.63 3.59 3.39
C ARG A 226 2.29 4.35 3.38
N ASP A 227 1.35 3.96 4.21
CA ASP A 227 0.03 4.58 4.31
C ASP A 227 -0.05 5.67 5.41
N MET A 228 1.07 5.96 6.07
CA MET A 228 1.15 6.98 7.10
C MET A 228 1.48 8.39 6.58
N GLY A 229 1.82 8.50 5.29
CA GLY A 229 2.16 9.78 4.67
C GLY A 229 3.60 10.24 4.93
N PRO A 230 3.87 11.54 4.87
CA PRO A 230 5.21 12.09 5.00
C PRO A 230 5.78 11.85 6.41
N ARG A 231 7.11 11.79 6.47
CA ARG A 231 7.86 11.60 7.73
C ARG A 231 7.48 12.57 8.84
N SER A 232 7.06 13.79 8.50
CA SER A 232 6.61 14.79 9.47
C SER A 232 5.40 14.36 10.32
N ARG A 233 4.71 13.29 9.94
CA ARG A 233 3.60 12.70 10.70
C ARG A 233 4.02 11.65 11.72
N TYR A 234 5.25 11.15 11.65
CA TYR A 234 5.72 10.11 12.56
C TYR A 234 6.04 10.71 13.92
N LEU A 235 5.75 9.95 14.97
CA LEU A 235 5.95 10.37 16.36
C LEU A 235 6.95 9.44 17.04
N GLY A 236 7.67 9.99 18.03
CA GLY A 236 8.61 9.24 18.86
C GLY A 236 10.07 9.46 18.50
N THR A 237 10.93 8.81 19.24
CA THR A 237 12.40 8.93 19.15
C THR A 237 13.03 8.06 18.08
N GLU A 238 12.32 7.02 17.64
CA GLU A 238 12.81 6.02 16.70
C GLU A 238 12.49 6.35 15.23
N VAL A 239 12.04 7.58 14.94
CA VAL A 239 11.74 8.02 13.57
C VAL A 239 13.03 8.07 12.75
N PRO A 240 13.14 7.27 11.66
CA PRO A 240 14.34 7.28 10.82
C PRO A 240 14.62 8.67 10.24
N ALA A 241 15.89 9.05 10.19
CA ALA A 241 16.29 10.34 9.63
C ALA A 241 16.17 10.39 8.10
N GLU A 242 16.29 9.25 7.44
CA GLU A 242 16.20 9.12 5.98
C GLU A 242 14.77 9.41 5.49
N GLU A 243 14.66 10.22 4.44
CA GLU A 243 13.41 10.43 3.70
C GLU A 243 13.40 9.55 2.45
N LEU A 244 12.39 8.71 2.34
CA LEU A 244 12.26 7.75 1.25
C LEU A 244 11.22 8.23 0.23
N ILE A 245 11.45 7.94 -1.05
CA ILE A 245 10.57 8.40 -2.14
C ILE A 245 9.10 8.01 -1.95
N TRP A 246 8.86 6.83 -1.39
CA TRP A 246 7.50 6.34 -1.14
C TRP A 246 6.80 7.04 0.03
N GLN A 247 7.51 7.80 0.85
CA GLN A 247 6.93 8.68 1.87
C GLN A 247 6.37 9.97 1.28
N ASP A 248 6.57 10.19 -0.04
CA ASP A 248 6.15 11.38 -0.76
C ASP A 248 6.63 12.68 -0.08
N PRO A 249 7.94 12.83 0.12
CA PRO A 249 8.49 14.00 0.79
C PRO A 249 8.15 15.27 0.00
N VAL A 250 7.69 16.29 0.71
CA VAL A 250 7.40 17.59 0.13
C VAL A 250 8.67 18.44 0.24
N PRO A 251 9.27 18.88 -0.88
CA PRO A 251 10.43 19.74 -0.83
C PRO A 251 10.15 21.05 -0.06
N ALA A 252 11.13 21.50 0.70
CA ALA A 252 11.02 22.80 1.35
C ALA A 252 11.04 23.93 0.32
N VAL A 253 10.32 25.02 0.60
CA VAL A 253 10.38 26.22 -0.23
C VAL A 253 11.77 26.84 -0.14
N ASP A 254 12.40 27.07 -1.29
CA ASP A 254 13.77 27.57 -1.41
C ASP A 254 13.85 29.07 -1.78
N HIS A 255 12.71 29.78 -1.74
CA HIS A 255 12.60 31.16 -2.17
C HIS A 255 11.72 31.98 -1.23
N LYS A 256 11.80 33.30 -1.34
CA LYS A 256 10.95 34.23 -0.60
C LYS A 256 9.51 34.16 -1.15
N LEU A 257 8.55 34.01 -0.27
CA LEU A 257 7.13 33.92 -0.63
C LEU A 257 6.57 35.28 -1.10
N VAL A 258 5.50 35.19 -1.90
CA VAL A 258 4.67 36.36 -2.28
C VAL A 258 3.92 36.90 -1.08
N ASP A 259 3.75 38.22 -1.01
CA ASP A 259 2.96 38.91 -0.02
C ASP A 259 1.55 39.24 -0.54
N GLU A 260 0.75 39.91 0.29
CA GLU A 260 -0.65 40.26 -0.03
C GLU A 260 -0.77 41.19 -1.26
N GLN A 261 0.21 42.08 -1.49
CA GLN A 261 0.20 42.95 -2.67
C GLN A 261 0.46 42.15 -3.95
N ASP A 262 1.42 41.23 -3.88
CA ASP A 262 1.72 40.30 -4.99
C ASP A 262 0.51 39.40 -5.29
N ILE A 263 -0.14 38.86 -4.25
CA ILE A 263 -1.33 38.04 -4.37
C ILE A 263 -2.45 38.78 -5.10
N ALA A 264 -2.71 40.04 -4.69
CA ALA A 264 -3.73 40.89 -5.33
C ALA A 264 -3.39 41.16 -6.82
N ALA A 265 -2.12 41.50 -7.09
CA ALA A 265 -1.66 41.75 -8.45
C ALA A 265 -1.75 40.48 -9.33
N LEU A 266 -1.36 39.32 -8.80
CA LEU A 266 -1.47 38.03 -9.50
C LEU A 266 -2.92 37.64 -9.78
N LYS A 267 -3.84 37.81 -8.81
CA LYS A 267 -5.29 37.62 -9.04
C LYS A 267 -5.78 38.48 -10.19
N GLY A 268 -5.39 39.76 -10.22
CA GLY A 268 -5.75 40.68 -11.30
C GLY A 268 -5.26 40.20 -12.68
N LYS A 269 -4.00 39.77 -12.77
CA LYS A 269 -3.43 39.23 -14.01
C LYS A 269 -4.13 37.95 -14.48
N ILE A 270 -4.41 37.03 -13.56
CA ILE A 270 -5.10 35.78 -13.88
C ILE A 270 -6.51 36.06 -14.41
N LEU A 271 -7.26 36.94 -13.76
CA LEU A 271 -8.61 37.29 -14.21
C LEU A 271 -8.63 38.07 -15.54
N ALA A 272 -7.57 38.80 -15.86
CA ALA A 272 -7.41 39.52 -17.11
C ALA A 272 -6.87 38.64 -18.27
N SER A 273 -6.47 37.39 -17.99
CA SER A 273 -5.83 36.49 -18.96
C SER A 273 -6.77 35.95 -20.05
N GLY A 274 -8.08 36.16 -19.90
CA GLY A 274 -9.10 35.59 -20.80
C GLY A 274 -9.53 34.17 -20.45
N LEU A 275 -8.99 33.58 -19.39
CA LEU A 275 -9.49 32.31 -18.84
C LEU A 275 -10.84 32.50 -18.16
N SER A 276 -11.77 31.60 -18.40
CA SER A 276 -13.10 31.63 -17.77
C SER A 276 -13.04 31.16 -16.31
N VAL A 277 -14.05 31.55 -15.53
CA VAL A 277 -14.25 31.06 -14.15
C VAL A 277 -14.27 29.52 -14.13
N SER A 278 -14.97 28.90 -15.06
CA SER A 278 -15.06 27.43 -15.13
C SER A 278 -13.70 26.76 -15.37
N GLU A 279 -12.89 27.29 -16.29
CA GLU A 279 -11.56 26.75 -16.60
C GLU A 279 -10.62 26.86 -15.38
N LEU A 280 -10.63 27.98 -14.68
CA LEU A 280 -9.80 28.20 -13.48
C LEU A 280 -10.24 27.30 -12.32
N VAL A 281 -11.54 27.24 -12.03
CA VAL A 281 -12.07 26.44 -10.92
C VAL A 281 -11.88 24.96 -11.19
N SER A 282 -12.19 24.46 -12.39
CA SER A 282 -12.02 23.03 -12.69
C SER A 282 -10.56 22.58 -12.61
N THR A 283 -9.62 23.41 -13.07
CA THR A 283 -8.18 23.12 -12.97
C THR A 283 -7.71 23.11 -11.51
N ALA A 284 -8.10 24.10 -10.71
CA ALA A 284 -7.74 24.17 -9.29
C ALA A 284 -8.33 23.00 -8.49
N TRP A 285 -9.60 22.66 -8.75
CA TRP A 285 -10.27 21.52 -8.13
C TRP A 285 -9.59 20.20 -8.51
N ALA A 286 -9.36 19.95 -9.79
CA ALA A 286 -8.69 18.75 -10.27
C ALA A 286 -7.27 18.59 -9.67
N SER A 287 -6.54 19.70 -9.55
CA SER A 287 -5.21 19.73 -8.89
C SER A 287 -5.29 19.35 -7.40
N ALA A 288 -6.36 19.75 -6.71
CA ALA A 288 -6.52 19.52 -5.26
C ALA A 288 -7.21 18.19 -4.93
N SER A 289 -8.03 17.64 -5.84
CA SER A 289 -8.94 16.52 -5.58
C SER A 289 -8.24 15.20 -5.21
N THR A 290 -6.96 15.07 -5.53
CA THR A 290 -6.15 13.90 -5.17
C THR A 290 -5.66 13.92 -3.73
N PHE A 291 -5.91 14.99 -2.97
CA PHE A 291 -5.47 15.07 -1.57
C PHE A 291 -6.23 14.09 -0.68
N ARG A 292 -5.49 13.35 0.12
CA ARG A 292 -6.02 12.39 1.10
C ARG A 292 -5.73 12.88 2.52
N GLY A 293 -6.80 13.12 3.29
CA GLY A 293 -6.67 13.55 4.69
C GLY A 293 -6.13 12.47 5.63
N SER A 294 -6.18 11.19 5.23
CA SER A 294 -5.69 10.07 6.03
C SER A 294 -4.17 10.03 6.12
N ASP A 295 -3.47 10.26 5.00
CA ASP A 295 -2.01 10.17 4.91
C ASP A 295 -1.33 11.44 4.38
N TYR A 296 -2.09 12.50 4.10
CA TYR A 296 -1.66 13.80 3.57
C TYR A 296 -0.93 13.73 2.22
N ARG A 297 -1.18 12.70 1.44
CA ARG A 297 -0.65 12.57 0.09
C ARG A 297 -1.56 13.22 -0.94
N GLY A 298 -0.98 13.47 -2.12
CA GLY A 298 -1.69 14.10 -3.22
C GLY A 298 -1.84 15.61 -3.03
N GLY A 299 -2.89 16.17 -3.66
CA GLY A 299 -3.19 17.60 -3.63
C GLY A 299 -2.38 18.44 -4.59
N ALA A 300 -2.53 19.76 -4.47
CA ALA A 300 -2.02 20.74 -5.43
C ALA A 300 -0.49 20.91 -5.40
N ASN A 301 0.19 20.46 -4.33
CA ASN A 301 1.62 20.68 -4.18
C ASN A 301 2.41 20.01 -5.32
N GLY A 302 3.46 20.68 -5.81
CA GLY A 302 4.25 20.21 -6.95
C GLY A 302 3.59 20.44 -8.32
N ALA A 303 2.37 21.01 -8.38
CA ALA A 303 1.58 21.13 -9.60
C ALA A 303 1.50 19.81 -10.41
N ARG A 304 1.35 18.68 -9.71
CA ARG A 304 1.43 17.32 -10.26
C ARG A 304 0.44 17.06 -11.38
N ILE A 305 -0.65 17.83 -11.42
CA ILE A 305 -1.63 17.76 -12.50
C ILE A 305 -1.03 17.97 -13.90
N ARG A 306 0.13 18.67 -14.01
CA ARG A 306 0.86 18.85 -15.26
C ARG A 306 1.66 17.64 -15.72
N LEU A 307 1.84 16.64 -14.84
CA LEU A 307 2.67 15.46 -15.06
C LEU A 307 1.83 14.26 -15.49
N ALA A 308 2.44 13.35 -16.23
CA ALA A 308 1.83 12.05 -16.47
C ALA A 308 1.75 11.25 -15.14
N PRO A 309 0.70 10.46 -14.94
CA PRO A 309 -0.42 10.25 -15.85
C PRO A 309 -1.54 11.30 -15.71
N GLN A 310 -1.52 12.17 -14.68
CA GLN A 310 -2.65 13.06 -14.33
C GLN A 310 -3.02 14.03 -15.49
N LYS A 311 -2.05 14.58 -16.20
CA LYS A 311 -2.28 15.50 -17.32
C LYS A 311 -3.09 14.88 -18.48
N ASP A 312 -3.06 13.54 -18.58
CA ASP A 312 -3.68 12.79 -19.67
C ASP A 312 -5.03 12.16 -19.25
N TRP A 313 -5.43 12.28 -17.99
CA TRP A 313 -6.73 11.77 -17.54
C TRP A 313 -7.88 12.56 -18.14
N GLU A 314 -8.84 11.86 -18.72
CA GLU A 314 -10.02 12.46 -19.38
C GLU A 314 -10.80 13.41 -18.44
N VAL A 315 -10.92 13.04 -17.16
CA VAL A 315 -11.56 13.85 -16.11
C VAL A 315 -10.90 15.22 -15.93
N ASN A 316 -9.63 15.35 -16.24
CA ASN A 316 -8.87 16.59 -16.17
C ASN A 316 -8.97 17.44 -17.45
N GLN A 317 -9.71 16.96 -18.47
CA GLN A 317 -9.91 17.66 -19.74
C GLN A 317 -8.57 18.13 -20.36
N PRO A 318 -7.74 17.23 -20.90
CA PRO A 318 -6.32 17.51 -21.25
C PRO A 318 -6.11 18.76 -22.10
N ALA A 319 -6.97 19.02 -23.09
CA ALA A 319 -6.84 20.21 -23.95
C ALA A 319 -7.10 21.52 -23.20
N GLN A 320 -8.13 21.56 -22.33
CA GLN A 320 -8.43 22.69 -21.47
C GLN A 320 -7.32 22.89 -20.44
N LEU A 321 -6.88 21.78 -19.79
CA LEU A 321 -5.81 21.81 -18.81
C LEU A 321 -4.52 22.39 -19.40
N GLN A 322 -4.14 21.96 -20.62
CA GLN A 322 -2.97 22.49 -21.32
C GLN A 322 -3.07 23.99 -21.58
N LYS A 323 -4.23 24.49 -21.99
CA LYS A 323 -4.50 25.92 -22.19
C LYS A 323 -4.32 26.70 -20.89
N VAL A 324 -4.93 26.21 -19.80
CA VAL A 324 -4.85 26.90 -18.49
C VAL A 324 -3.44 26.91 -17.95
N LEU A 325 -2.76 25.75 -17.97
CA LEU A 325 -1.37 25.65 -17.49
C LEU A 325 -0.43 26.55 -18.29
N GLY A 326 -0.51 26.56 -19.62
CA GLY A 326 0.34 27.42 -20.46
C GLY A 326 0.14 28.91 -20.17
N THR A 327 -1.09 29.34 -19.88
CA THR A 327 -1.39 30.72 -19.49
C THR A 327 -0.79 31.03 -18.11
N LEU A 328 -0.97 30.16 -17.11
CA LEU A 328 -0.43 30.35 -15.76
C LEU A 328 1.10 30.30 -15.73
N GLU A 329 1.72 29.44 -16.53
CA GLU A 329 3.20 29.40 -16.69
C GLU A 329 3.74 30.69 -17.30
N GLY A 330 3.01 31.30 -18.24
CA GLY A 330 3.33 32.63 -18.78
C GLY A 330 3.33 33.70 -17.70
N ILE A 331 2.28 33.72 -16.86
CA ILE A 331 2.15 34.65 -15.72
C ILE A 331 3.26 34.39 -14.69
N GLN A 332 3.55 33.13 -14.39
CA GLN A 332 4.65 32.75 -13.49
C GLN A 332 5.98 33.29 -13.96
N LYS A 333 6.30 33.04 -15.21
CA LYS A 333 7.55 33.48 -15.84
C LYS A 333 7.70 35.00 -15.81
N GLU A 334 6.65 35.72 -16.18
CA GLU A 334 6.63 37.18 -16.15
C GLU A 334 6.84 37.70 -14.72
N PHE A 335 6.06 37.21 -13.76
CA PHE A 335 6.20 37.62 -12.37
C PHE A 335 7.58 37.34 -11.81
N ASN A 336 8.03 36.09 -11.90
CA ASN A 336 9.31 35.66 -11.32
C ASN A 336 10.52 36.38 -11.92
N SER A 337 10.48 36.71 -13.23
CA SER A 337 11.58 37.45 -13.87
C SER A 337 11.61 38.93 -13.54
N ALA A 338 10.48 39.50 -13.12
CA ALA A 338 10.39 40.92 -12.67
C ALA A 338 10.78 41.09 -11.20
N GLN A 339 10.94 40.03 -10.40
CA GLN A 339 11.24 40.15 -8.98
C GLN A 339 12.73 40.31 -8.70
N SER A 340 13.04 41.10 -7.68
CA SER A 340 14.35 41.17 -7.07
C SER A 340 14.36 40.51 -5.69
N GLY A 341 15.51 40.11 -5.18
CA GLY A 341 15.62 39.55 -3.81
C GLY A 341 15.11 38.13 -3.61
N GLY A 342 14.98 37.34 -4.67
CA GLY A 342 14.67 35.91 -4.59
C GLY A 342 13.19 35.59 -4.35
N LYS A 343 12.27 36.58 -4.47
CA LYS A 343 10.82 36.32 -4.38
C LYS A 343 10.33 35.60 -5.61
N LYS A 344 9.51 34.55 -5.43
CA LYS A 344 8.93 33.76 -6.53
C LYS A 344 7.52 33.28 -6.16
N VAL A 345 6.76 32.94 -7.19
CA VAL A 345 5.50 32.18 -7.07
C VAL A 345 5.65 30.85 -7.80
N SER A 346 5.19 29.77 -7.19
CA SER A 346 5.15 28.45 -7.82
C SER A 346 3.95 28.32 -8.76
N LEU A 347 4.03 27.38 -9.70
CA LEU A 347 2.88 27.05 -10.56
C LEU A 347 1.74 26.46 -9.72
N ALA A 348 2.06 25.68 -8.69
CA ALA A 348 1.06 25.12 -7.78
C ALA A 348 0.28 26.23 -7.04
N ASP A 349 0.97 27.25 -6.57
CA ASP A 349 0.33 28.42 -5.96
C ASP A 349 -0.54 29.19 -6.96
N LEU A 350 -0.09 29.37 -8.21
CA LEU A 350 -0.89 30.04 -9.24
C LEU A 350 -2.15 29.26 -9.62
N ILE A 351 -2.10 27.93 -9.67
CA ILE A 351 -3.28 27.09 -9.95
C ILE A 351 -4.32 27.31 -8.84
N VAL A 352 -3.91 27.23 -7.57
CA VAL A 352 -4.82 27.42 -6.42
C VAL A 352 -5.33 28.86 -6.37
N LEU A 353 -4.45 29.85 -6.55
CA LEU A 353 -4.81 31.26 -6.55
C LEU A 353 -5.78 31.61 -7.69
N GLY A 354 -5.62 30.97 -8.86
CA GLY A 354 -6.54 31.10 -9.98
C GLY A 354 -7.94 30.63 -9.66
N GLY A 355 -8.04 29.46 -8.99
CA GLY A 355 -9.32 28.98 -8.47
C GLY A 355 -9.96 29.92 -7.47
N SER A 356 -9.18 30.41 -6.49
CA SER A 356 -9.64 31.37 -5.49
C SER A 356 -10.14 32.67 -6.10
N ALA A 357 -9.38 33.24 -7.04
CA ALA A 357 -9.77 34.48 -7.75
C ALA A 357 -11.05 34.29 -8.59
N ALA A 358 -11.19 33.12 -9.22
CA ALA A 358 -12.37 32.79 -10.01
C ALA A 358 -13.64 32.64 -9.14
N VAL A 359 -13.53 32.02 -7.96
CA VAL A 359 -14.64 31.93 -6.99
C VAL A 359 -15.03 33.31 -6.50
N GLU A 360 -14.07 34.17 -6.12
CA GLU A 360 -14.34 35.56 -5.74
C GLU A 360 -15.03 36.36 -6.85
N GLN A 361 -14.57 36.19 -8.08
CA GLN A 361 -15.21 36.86 -9.23
C GLN A 361 -16.63 36.37 -9.47
N ALA A 362 -16.89 35.07 -9.33
CA ALA A 362 -18.23 34.50 -9.48
C ALA A 362 -19.18 35.02 -8.39
N ALA A 363 -18.72 35.05 -7.15
CA ALA A 363 -19.48 35.60 -6.02
C ALA A 363 -19.81 37.09 -6.23
N LYS A 364 -18.82 37.88 -6.65
CA LYS A 364 -19.02 39.30 -6.94
C LYS A 364 -20.06 39.54 -8.05
N LYS A 365 -20.04 38.71 -9.10
CA LYS A 365 -21.07 38.77 -10.15
C LYS A 365 -22.47 38.42 -9.63
N ALA A 366 -22.57 37.61 -8.60
CA ALA A 366 -23.83 37.27 -7.93
C ALA A 366 -24.24 38.28 -6.84
N GLY A 367 -23.47 39.37 -6.62
CA GLY A 367 -23.78 40.40 -5.64
C GLY A 367 -23.21 40.15 -4.25
N PHE A 368 -22.28 39.22 -4.09
CA PHE A 368 -21.64 38.90 -2.83
C PHE A 368 -20.17 39.34 -2.85
N ASP A 369 -19.72 39.99 -1.80
CA ASP A 369 -18.30 40.31 -1.59
C ASP A 369 -17.68 39.26 -0.66
N VAL A 370 -16.84 38.39 -1.22
CA VAL A 370 -16.18 37.29 -0.50
C VAL A 370 -14.68 37.33 -0.75
N SER A 371 -13.91 36.96 0.25
CA SER A 371 -12.46 36.72 0.14
C SER A 371 -12.19 35.24 0.41
N VAL A 372 -11.56 34.58 -0.54
CA VAL A 372 -11.14 33.17 -0.39
C VAL A 372 -9.75 33.15 0.24
N PRO A 373 -9.58 32.51 1.42
CA PRO A 373 -8.26 32.42 2.07
C PRO A 373 -7.23 31.74 1.15
N PHE A 374 -6.04 32.31 1.09
CA PHE A 374 -4.92 31.76 0.33
C PHE A 374 -3.63 31.85 1.14
N ALA A 375 -2.91 30.76 1.23
CA ALA A 375 -1.57 30.71 1.80
C ALA A 375 -0.58 30.27 0.71
N PRO A 376 0.46 31.07 0.41
CA PRO A 376 1.52 30.69 -0.53
C PRO A 376 2.45 29.64 0.09
N GLY A 377 3.28 28.99 -0.76
CA GLY A 377 4.34 28.11 -0.30
C GLY A 377 4.23 26.68 -0.80
N ARG A 378 3.40 26.43 -1.81
CA ARG A 378 3.43 25.16 -2.56
C ARG A 378 4.62 25.17 -3.52
N THR A 379 5.30 24.01 -3.63
CA THR A 379 6.46 23.82 -4.51
C THR A 379 6.11 23.13 -5.82
#